data_4c8afbcf41fa0a264bb629f77b7e8caa
#
_entry.id   4c8afbcf41fa0a264bb629f77b7e8caa
#
_cell.length_a   1.000
_cell.length_b   1.000
_cell.length_c   1.000
_cell.angle_alpha   90.00
_cell.angle_beta   90.00
_cell.angle_gamma   90.00
#
_symmetry.space_group_name_H-M   'P 1'
#
loop_
_entity.id
_entity.type
_entity.pdbx_description
1 polymer ?
#
loop_
_entity_poly.entity_id
_entity_poly.type
_entity_poly.pdbx_seq_one_letter_code
_entity_poly.pdbx_strand_id
1 'polypeptide(L)'
;MNDRQELDAIVNEVVAEAHISRSLLLPEEIDYIRDHVLKKPLRVIHIWALGVGVVITGEYFGWNFGLVVGGPLGVLIASLIVCVLYLTWVLTLSELSVTMPFAGGPMAYGRRAVGQWFGFLMGWSMFLECLFATIGTALATGGYIAFLHNPEKPDPIVTTAGAVLCALVFFAVQYVGVKEQAVIMLWLTYAAIIALVWFWFAAAPGVAMERIFTQPLLAGGWSGVLAAVPYALWWLVIIETVALASEKHTSRMFPYRVEWCWRRSRLCCWSF
;
A
#
# COMPACT_ATOMS: atom_id res chain seq x y z
N MET A 1 -8.70 -6.01 -30.82
CA MET A 1 -8.50 -4.57 -31.05
C MET A 1 -7.00 -4.41 -31.21
N ASN A 2 -6.53 -3.74 -32.27
CA ASN A 2 -5.10 -3.75 -32.63
C ASN A 2 -4.34 -2.86 -31.63
N ASP A 3 -3.21 -3.32 -31.09
CA ASP A 3 -2.35 -2.59 -30.10
C ASP A 3 -2.10 -1.11 -30.49
N ARG A 4 -2.02 -0.83 -31.80
CA ARG A 4 -1.87 0.54 -32.33
C ARG A 4 -3.08 1.43 -32.08
N GLN A 5 -4.29 0.90 -32.17
CA GLN A 5 -5.52 1.69 -31.92
C GLN A 5 -5.68 2.04 -30.45
N GLU A 6 -5.25 1.15 -29.58
CA GLU A 6 -5.25 1.38 -28.13
C GLU A 6 -4.24 2.43 -27.72
N LEU A 7 -3.02 2.37 -28.29
CA LEU A 7 -1.97 3.39 -28.10
C LEU A 7 -2.38 4.75 -28.64
N ASP A 8 -2.99 4.82 -29.82
CA ASP A 8 -3.47 6.10 -30.38
C ASP A 8 -4.62 6.71 -29.55
N ALA A 9 -5.48 5.88 -28.96
CA ALA A 9 -6.51 6.36 -28.04
C ALA A 9 -5.89 6.97 -26.77
N ILE A 10 -4.85 6.36 -26.23
CA ILE A 10 -4.12 6.85 -25.05
C ILE A 10 -3.39 8.16 -25.38
N VAL A 11 -2.73 8.25 -26.54
CA VAL A 11 -2.07 9.48 -26.98
C VAL A 11 -3.08 10.62 -27.11
N ASN A 12 -4.25 10.35 -27.70
CA ASN A 12 -5.30 11.36 -27.80
C ASN A 12 -5.82 11.81 -26.43
N GLU A 13 -5.92 10.89 -25.46
CA GLU A 13 -6.33 11.21 -24.10
C GLU A 13 -5.30 12.12 -23.41
N VAL A 14 -3.99 11.78 -23.49
CA VAL A 14 -2.89 12.58 -22.91
C VAL A 14 -2.82 13.97 -23.52
N VAL A 15 -2.98 14.07 -24.83
CA VAL A 15 -2.95 15.34 -25.58
C VAL A 15 -4.17 16.20 -25.23
N ALA A 16 -5.33 15.60 -25.05
CA ALA A 16 -6.54 16.29 -24.60
C ALA A 16 -6.42 16.79 -23.14
N GLU A 17 -5.84 15.98 -22.24
CA GLU A 17 -5.56 16.38 -20.86
C GLU A 17 -4.55 17.53 -20.77
N ALA A 18 -3.57 17.57 -21.66
CA ALA A 18 -2.60 18.66 -21.74
C ALA A 18 -3.15 19.94 -22.39
N HIS A 19 -4.41 19.94 -22.85
CA HIS A 19 -5.02 21.04 -23.63
C HIS A 19 -4.21 21.45 -24.88
N ILE A 20 -3.46 20.52 -25.45
CA ILE A 20 -2.66 20.73 -26.66
C ILE A 20 -3.44 20.15 -27.85
N SER A 21 -3.47 20.88 -28.97
CA SER A 21 -4.03 20.30 -30.20
C SER A 21 -3.04 19.31 -30.80
N ARG A 22 -3.49 18.07 -31.10
CA ARG A 22 -2.65 17.03 -31.73
C ARG A 22 -2.01 17.52 -33.02
N SER A 23 -2.63 18.48 -33.73
CA SER A 23 -2.12 19.07 -34.94
C SER A 23 -0.88 19.95 -34.75
N LEU A 24 -0.56 20.33 -33.52
CA LEU A 24 0.62 21.14 -33.15
C LEU A 24 1.82 20.28 -32.76
N LEU A 25 1.63 18.97 -32.56
CA LEU A 25 2.71 18.05 -32.19
C LEU A 25 3.41 17.52 -33.44
N LEU A 26 4.73 17.47 -33.37
CA LEU A 26 5.55 16.84 -34.39
C LEU A 26 5.38 15.31 -34.35
N PRO A 27 5.52 14.60 -35.48
CA PRO A 27 5.45 13.13 -35.48
C PRO A 27 6.40 12.48 -34.48
N GLU A 28 7.59 13.02 -34.28
CA GLU A 28 8.57 12.53 -33.31
C GLU A 28 8.09 12.69 -31.84
N GLU A 29 7.35 13.74 -31.53
CA GLU A 29 6.78 13.96 -30.22
C GLU A 29 5.62 13.01 -29.95
N ILE A 30 4.84 12.70 -30.97
CA ILE A 30 3.76 11.70 -30.89
C ILE A 30 4.34 10.31 -30.66
N ASP A 31 5.40 9.94 -31.35
CA ASP A 31 6.09 8.67 -31.16
C ASP A 31 6.76 8.60 -29.78
N TYR A 32 7.37 9.71 -29.32
CA TYR A 32 7.91 9.81 -27.97
C TYR A 32 6.83 9.60 -26.89
N ILE A 33 5.67 10.26 -27.02
CA ILE A 33 4.53 10.08 -26.11
C ILE A 33 4.05 8.63 -26.17
N ARG A 34 3.94 8.05 -27.35
CA ARG A 34 3.51 6.66 -27.56
C ARG A 34 4.41 5.64 -26.86
N ASP A 35 5.72 5.86 -26.91
CA ASP A 35 6.71 4.96 -26.30
C ASP A 35 6.82 5.11 -24.78
N HIS A 36 6.52 6.31 -24.26
CA HIS A 36 6.69 6.65 -22.84
C HIS A 36 5.38 6.73 -22.05
N VAL A 37 4.23 6.59 -22.71
CA VAL A 37 2.93 6.52 -22.01
C VAL A 37 2.84 5.23 -21.24
N LEU A 38 2.70 5.34 -19.93
CA LEU A 38 2.48 4.20 -19.05
C LEU A 38 1.13 3.55 -19.39
N LYS A 39 1.14 2.29 -19.80
CA LYS A 39 -0.08 1.50 -19.94
C LYS A 39 -0.80 1.50 -18.60
N LYS A 40 -2.07 1.91 -18.57
CA LYS A 40 -2.92 1.98 -17.37
C LYS A 40 -3.74 0.68 -17.22
N PRO A 41 -3.15 -0.46 -16.83
CA PRO A 41 -3.83 -1.77 -16.81
C PRO A 41 -4.70 -1.98 -15.58
N LEU A 42 -4.60 -1.11 -14.56
CA LEU A 42 -5.22 -1.30 -13.26
C LEU A 42 -6.62 -0.69 -13.21
N ARG A 43 -7.60 -1.45 -12.71
CA ARG A 43 -8.94 -0.98 -12.36
C ARG A 43 -9.00 -0.61 -10.88
N VAL A 44 -10.02 0.16 -10.47
CA VAL A 44 -10.27 0.53 -9.06
C VAL A 44 -10.21 -0.67 -8.12
N ILE A 45 -10.80 -1.79 -8.52
CA ILE A 45 -10.83 -3.02 -7.73
C ILE A 45 -9.42 -3.60 -7.45
N HIS A 46 -8.49 -3.44 -8.40
CA HIS A 46 -7.12 -3.91 -8.22
C HIS A 46 -6.35 -3.02 -7.23
N ILE A 47 -6.58 -1.71 -7.29
CA ILE A 47 -5.98 -0.75 -6.34
C ILE A 47 -6.55 -0.95 -4.94
N TRP A 48 -7.87 -1.17 -4.84
CA TRP A 48 -8.52 -1.52 -3.59
C TRP A 48 -7.92 -2.81 -3.00
N ALA A 49 -7.77 -3.86 -3.82
CA ALA A 49 -7.20 -5.13 -3.37
C ALA A 49 -5.75 -4.98 -2.90
N LEU A 50 -4.95 -4.13 -3.56
CA LEU A 50 -3.59 -3.83 -3.14
C LEU A 50 -3.60 -3.21 -1.73
N GLY A 51 -4.39 -2.18 -1.49
CA GLY A 51 -4.45 -1.51 -0.19
C GLY A 51 -4.96 -2.41 0.94
N VAL A 52 -6.09 -3.10 0.70
CA VAL A 52 -6.69 -4.02 1.69
C VAL A 52 -5.78 -5.22 1.96
N GLY A 53 -5.17 -5.78 0.91
CA GLY A 53 -4.27 -6.93 1.05
C GLY A 53 -3.04 -6.63 1.90
N VAL A 54 -2.46 -5.44 1.76
CA VAL A 54 -1.32 -4.99 2.57
C VAL A 54 -1.70 -4.87 4.05
N VAL A 55 -2.84 -4.22 4.36
CA VAL A 55 -3.33 -4.06 5.74
C VAL A 55 -3.58 -5.42 6.39
N ILE A 56 -4.30 -6.33 5.72
CA ILE A 56 -4.58 -7.66 6.25
C ILE A 56 -3.30 -8.45 6.53
N THR A 57 -2.28 -8.32 5.69
CA THR A 57 -0.98 -8.98 5.90
C THR A 57 -0.35 -8.51 7.21
N GLY A 58 -0.42 -7.21 7.53
CA GLY A 58 0.06 -6.66 8.80
C GLY A 58 -0.65 -7.26 10.02
N GLU A 59 -1.96 -7.48 9.93
CA GLU A 59 -2.75 -8.07 11.01
C GLU A 59 -2.31 -9.51 11.34
N TYR A 60 -1.90 -10.30 10.35
CA TYR A 60 -1.47 -11.67 10.60
C TYR A 60 -0.13 -11.78 11.34
N PHE A 61 0.75 -10.79 11.27
CA PHE A 61 2.14 -10.96 11.70
C PHE A 61 2.58 -10.12 12.90
N GLY A 62 1.86 -9.08 13.28
CA GLY A 62 2.41 -8.09 14.20
C GLY A 62 1.69 -7.90 15.52
N TRP A 63 0.39 -8.06 15.57
CA TRP A 63 -0.45 -7.64 16.68
C TRP A 63 -0.19 -8.37 18.00
N ASN A 64 0.11 -9.66 17.95
CA ASN A 64 0.36 -10.48 19.13
C ASN A 64 1.59 -10.02 19.93
N PHE A 65 2.63 -9.51 19.27
CA PHE A 65 3.81 -8.96 19.95
C PHE A 65 3.48 -7.66 20.69
N GLY A 66 2.62 -6.82 20.10
CA GLY A 66 2.13 -5.62 20.76
C GLY A 66 1.37 -5.90 22.05
N LEU A 67 0.58 -6.97 22.07
CA LEU A 67 -0.18 -7.39 23.27
C LEU A 67 0.72 -7.74 24.45
N VAL A 68 1.88 -8.36 24.20
CA VAL A 68 2.84 -8.71 25.25
C VAL A 68 3.43 -7.45 25.90
N VAL A 69 3.67 -6.41 25.12
CA VAL A 69 4.37 -5.19 25.56
C VAL A 69 3.40 -4.15 26.14
N GLY A 70 2.28 -3.91 25.46
CA GLY A 70 1.31 -2.86 25.83
C GLY A 70 0.08 -3.34 26.58
N GLY A 71 -0.19 -4.63 26.57
CA GLY A 71 -1.46 -5.18 27.00
C GLY A 71 -2.61 -4.85 26.03
N PRO A 72 -3.81 -5.40 26.23
CA PRO A 72 -4.94 -5.20 25.31
C PRO A 72 -5.33 -3.73 25.11
N LEU A 73 -5.41 -2.98 26.19
CA LEU A 73 -5.77 -1.57 26.15
C LEU A 73 -4.64 -0.71 25.58
N GLY A 74 -3.37 -1.04 25.89
CA GLY A 74 -2.21 -0.33 25.36
C GLY A 74 -2.10 -0.46 23.85
N VAL A 75 -2.32 -1.66 23.30
CA VAL A 75 -2.35 -1.88 21.84
C VAL A 75 -3.53 -1.15 21.20
N LEU A 76 -4.71 -1.16 21.82
CA LEU A 76 -5.87 -0.44 21.31
C LEU A 76 -5.59 1.07 21.19
N ILE A 77 -5.05 1.68 22.25
CA ILE A 77 -4.70 3.11 22.24
C ILE A 77 -3.63 3.40 21.19
N ALA A 78 -2.56 2.59 21.12
CA ALA A 78 -1.51 2.73 20.12
C ALA A 78 -2.08 2.63 18.70
N SER A 79 -2.98 1.70 18.45
CA SER A 79 -3.64 1.51 17.16
C SER A 79 -4.50 2.70 16.76
N LEU A 80 -5.25 3.30 17.69
CA LEU A 80 -6.04 4.49 17.41
C LEU A 80 -5.14 5.69 17.06
N ILE A 81 -4.04 5.87 17.76
CA ILE A 81 -3.06 6.94 17.47
C ILE A 81 -2.49 6.73 16.05
N VAL A 82 -2.07 5.51 15.74
CA VAL A 82 -1.51 5.16 14.43
C VAL A 82 -2.54 5.30 13.31
N CYS A 83 -3.79 4.88 13.54
CA CYS A 83 -4.87 5.07 12.56
C CYS A 83 -5.09 6.54 12.21
N VAL A 84 -5.09 7.44 13.19
CA VAL A 84 -5.23 8.89 12.93
C VAL A 84 -4.03 9.40 12.13
N LEU A 85 -2.80 8.99 12.48
CA LEU A 85 -1.59 9.38 11.78
C LEU A 85 -1.63 8.92 10.31
N TYR A 86 -1.94 7.64 10.07
CA TYR A 86 -1.99 7.10 8.71
C TYR A 86 -3.16 7.65 7.90
N LEU A 87 -4.31 7.91 8.52
CA LEU A 87 -5.44 8.55 7.84
C LEU A 87 -5.05 9.94 7.31
N THR A 88 -4.41 10.75 8.14
CA THR A 88 -3.93 12.07 7.71
C THR A 88 -2.86 11.97 6.64
N TRP A 89 -1.95 11.01 6.76
CA TRP A 89 -0.90 10.73 5.78
C TRP A 89 -1.48 10.35 4.42
N VAL A 90 -2.39 9.37 4.38
CA VAL A 90 -3.02 8.88 3.14
C VAL A 90 -3.88 9.97 2.47
N LEU A 91 -4.61 10.78 3.24
CA LEU A 91 -5.37 11.90 2.71
C LEU A 91 -4.44 12.93 2.05
N THR A 92 -3.34 13.28 2.70
CA THR A 92 -2.33 14.19 2.14
C THR A 92 -1.72 13.64 0.86
N LEU A 93 -1.32 12.36 0.84
CA LEU A 93 -0.80 11.71 -0.37
C LEU A 93 -1.83 11.66 -1.50
N SER A 94 -3.09 11.42 -1.15
CA SER A 94 -4.20 11.43 -2.11
C SER A 94 -4.36 12.78 -2.79
N GLU A 95 -4.30 13.89 -2.04
CA GLU A 95 -4.34 15.24 -2.60
C GLU A 95 -3.11 15.57 -3.45
N LEU A 96 -1.91 15.18 -2.98
CA LEU A 96 -0.68 15.37 -3.72
C LEU A 96 -0.64 14.57 -5.03
N SER A 97 -1.15 13.35 -5.03
CA SER A 97 -1.21 12.51 -6.23
C SER A 97 -2.15 13.06 -7.31
N VAL A 98 -3.19 13.79 -6.91
CA VAL A 98 -4.09 14.49 -7.83
C VAL A 98 -3.50 15.77 -8.38
N THR A 99 -2.80 16.53 -7.52
CA THR A 99 -2.21 17.83 -7.91
C THR A 99 -0.91 17.71 -8.67
N MET A 100 -0.17 16.63 -8.42
CA MET A 100 1.14 16.37 -9.03
C MET A 100 1.17 14.94 -9.59
N PRO A 101 0.55 14.68 -10.75
CA PRO A 101 0.47 13.34 -11.35
C PRO A 101 1.80 12.94 -12.02
N PHE A 102 2.90 13.02 -11.28
CA PHE A 102 4.23 12.62 -11.76
C PHE A 102 4.61 11.24 -11.23
N ALA A 103 5.27 10.46 -12.07
CA ALA A 103 5.89 9.22 -11.64
C ALA A 103 6.95 9.50 -10.55
N GLY A 104 6.88 8.75 -9.44
CA GLY A 104 7.82 8.87 -8.33
C GLY A 104 7.20 9.12 -6.95
N GLY A 105 5.89 9.32 -6.87
CA GLY A 105 5.13 9.42 -5.61
C GLY A 105 5.76 10.33 -4.55
N PRO A 106 5.89 9.86 -3.29
CA PRO A 106 6.40 10.67 -2.17
C PRO A 106 7.77 11.30 -2.42
N MET A 107 8.67 10.60 -3.15
CA MET A 107 9.98 11.15 -3.53
C MET A 107 9.84 12.39 -4.41
N ALA A 108 8.97 12.34 -5.42
CA ALA A 108 8.73 13.45 -6.33
C ALA A 108 8.05 14.63 -5.59
N TYR A 109 7.09 14.33 -4.72
CA TYR A 109 6.40 15.34 -3.91
C TYR A 109 7.35 16.04 -2.96
N GLY A 110 8.18 15.30 -2.22
CA GLY A 110 9.17 15.86 -1.32
C GLY A 110 10.23 16.71 -2.03
N ARG A 111 10.68 16.26 -3.21
CA ARG A 111 11.62 17.01 -4.04
C ARG A 111 11.04 18.35 -4.50
N ARG A 112 9.76 18.36 -4.86
CA ARG A 112 9.08 19.58 -5.35
C ARG A 112 8.74 20.55 -4.22
N ALA A 113 8.28 20.03 -3.06
CA ALA A 113 7.81 20.85 -1.96
C ALA A 113 8.95 21.45 -1.13
N VAL A 114 9.99 20.68 -0.85
CA VAL A 114 11.06 21.05 0.09
C VAL A 114 12.43 21.16 -0.58
N GLY A 115 12.70 20.26 -1.54
CA GLY A 115 13.96 20.26 -2.26
C GLY A 115 14.57 18.87 -2.47
N GLN A 116 15.70 18.85 -3.14
CA GLN A 116 16.34 17.63 -3.64
C GLN A 116 16.72 16.63 -2.53
N TRP A 117 17.26 17.13 -1.44
CA TRP A 117 17.65 16.33 -0.27
C TRP A 117 16.46 15.64 0.39
N PHE A 118 15.38 16.38 0.59
CA PHE A 118 14.18 15.84 1.21
C PHE A 118 13.51 14.79 0.33
N GLY A 119 13.44 15.03 -0.97
CA GLY A 119 12.98 14.02 -1.93
C GLY A 119 13.81 12.73 -1.88
N PHE A 120 15.14 12.86 -1.82
CA PHE A 120 16.02 11.70 -1.66
C PHE A 120 15.74 10.93 -0.36
N LEU A 121 15.62 11.62 0.77
CA LEU A 121 15.33 10.99 2.06
C LEU A 121 13.99 10.25 2.05
N MET A 122 12.94 10.85 1.46
CA MET A 122 11.63 10.19 1.32
C MET A 122 11.72 8.94 0.46
N GLY A 123 12.40 9.01 -0.69
CA GLY A 123 12.59 7.85 -1.55
C GLY A 123 13.41 6.75 -0.91
N TRP A 124 14.47 7.12 -0.19
CA TRP A 124 15.31 6.17 0.54
C TRP A 124 14.56 5.50 1.69
N SER A 125 13.79 6.26 2.47
CA SER A 125 12.97 5.71 3.55
C SER A 125 11.95 4.71 3.03
N MET A 126 11.27 5.04 1.94
CA MET A 126 10.31 4.15 1.28
C MET A 126 10.97 2.88 0.73
N PHE A 127 12.16 3.01 0.16
CA PHE A 127 12.94 1.84 -0.28
C PHE A 127 13.27 0.91 0.89
N LEU A 128 13.75 1.45 2.00
CA LEU A 128 14.05 0.65 3.20
C LEU A 128 12.80 0.01 3.79
N GLU A 129 11.70 0.74 3.85
CA GLU A 129 10.41 0.23 4.30
C GLU A 129 9.97 -0.98 3.47
N CYS A 130 9.93 -0.86 2.15
CA CYS A 130 9.58 -1.95 1.26
C CYS A 130 10.54 -3.15 1.39
N LEU A 131 11.84 -2.89 1.53
CA LEU A 131 12.85 -3.93 1.69
C LEU A 131 12.63 -4.74 2.97
N PHE A 132 12.52 -4.05 4.11
CA PHE A 132 12.35 -4.72 5.41
C PHE A 132 10.99 -5.39 5.53
N ALA A 133 9.92 -4.79 5.00
CA ALA A 133 8.61 -5.41 4.98
C ALA A 133 8.61 -6.70 4.14
N THR A 134 9.25 -6.69 2.98
CA THR A 134 9.37 -7.89 2.12
C THR A 134 10.14 -9.01 2.84
N ILE A 135 11.26 -8.69 3.48
CA ILE A 135 12.04 -9.67 4.24
C ILE A 135 11.21 -10.21 5.42
N GLY A 136 10.56 -9.31 6.17
CA GLY A 136 9.74 -9.67 7.33
C GLY A 136 8.59 -10.59 6.97
N THR A 137 7.84 -10.27 5.92
CA THR A 137 6.71 -11.10 5.44
C THR A 137 7.15 -12.44 4.89
N ALA A 138 8.28 -12.49 4.18
CA ALA A 138 8.85 -13.76 3.69
C ALA A 138 9.25 -14.69 4.85
N LEU A 139 9.96 -14.14 5.85
CA LEU A 139 10.36 -14.90 7.05
C LEU A 139 9.15 -15.36 7.86
N ALA A 140 8.13 -14.51 8.02
CA ALA A 140 6.90 -14.87 8.70
C ALA A 140 6.15 -16.00 7.98
N THR A 141 6.06 -15.95 6.65
CA THR A 141 5.49 -17.03 5.83
C THR A 141 6.27 -18.33 6.00
N GLY A 142 7.58 -18.27 5.98
CA GLY A 142 8.45 -19.43 6.29
C GLY A 142 8.23 -19.98 7.69
N GLY A 143 8.04 -19.11 8.68
CA GLY A 143 7.71 -19.48 10.05
C GLY A 143 6.38 -20.23 10.16
N TYR A 144 5.35 -19.80 9.44
CA TYR A 144 4.06 -20.53 9.38
C TYR A 144 4.22 -21.91 8.73
N ILE A 145 4.99 -22.03 7.67
CA ILE A 145 5.29 -23.33 7.05
C ILE A 145 5.98 -24.26 8.04
N ALA A 146 6.99 -23.76 8.76
CA ALA A 146 7.70 -24.52 9.78
C ALA A 146 6.78 -24.92 10.94
N PHE A 147 5.88 -24.03 11.40
CA PHE A 147 4.90 -24.32 12.41
C PHE A 147 3.90 -25.40 11.97
N LEU A 148 3.43 -25.36 10.74
CA LEU A 148 2.55 -26.40 10.19
C LEU A 148 3.25 -27.75 10.08
N HIS A 149 4.58 -27.77 9.86
CA HIS A 149 5.37 -29.00 9.80
C HIS A 149 5.62 -29.59 11.20
N ASN A 150 5.99 -28.75 12.16
CA ASN A 150 6.21 -29.14 13.55
C ASN A 150 5.81 -28.01 14.51
N PRO A 151 4.57 -28.06 15.07
CA PRO A 151 4.07 -27.01 15.96
C PRO A 151 4.87 -26.87 17.27
N GLU A 152 5.42 -27.96 17.78
CA GLU A 152 6.13 -27.95 19.08
C GLU A 152 7.52 -27.32 18.97
N LYS A 153 8.20 -27.52 17.84
CA LYS A 153 9.55 -27.02 17.61
C LYS A 153 9.74 -26.65 16.13
N PRO A 154 9.34 -25.44 15.73
CA PRO A 154 9.58 -24.97 14.34
C PRO A 154 11.07 -25.00 14.00
N ASP A 155 11.41 -25.68 12.91
CA ASP A 155 12.80 -25.82 12.47
C ASP A 155 13.25 -24.54 11.74
N PRO A 156 14.36 -23.88 12.16
CA PRO A 156 14.90 -22.72 11.48
C PRO A 156 15.26 -22.96 10.00
N ILE A 157 15.67 -24.19 9.65
CA ILE A 157 16.01 -24.55 8.27
C ILE A 157 14.74 -24.52 7.41
N VAL A 158 13.65 -25.10 7.90
CA VAL A 158 12.34 -25.10 7.21
C VAL A 158 11.82 -23.67 7.08
N THR A 159 11.96 -22.86 8.13
CA THR A 159 11.60 -21.43 8.12
C THR A 159 12.35 -20.68 7.02
N THR A 160 13.66 -20.83 6.95
CA THR A 160 14.49 -20.14 5.95
C THR A 160 14.19 -20.65 4.53
N ALA A 161 14.06 -21.96 4.36
CA ALA A 161 13.72 -22.55 3.07
C ALA A 161 12.34 -22.08 2.58
N GLY A 162 11.36 -22.04 3.47
CA GLY A 162 10.01 -21.51 3.19
C GLY A 162 10.04 -20.03 2.80
N ALA A 163 10.81 -19.21 3.50
CA ALA A 163 10.98 -17.79 3.19
C ALA A 163 11.61 -17.58 1.79
N VAL A 164 12.67 -18.33 1.47
CA VAL A 164 13.32 -18.28 0.16
C VAL A 164 12.36 -18.73 -0.94
N LEU A 165 11.64 -19.82 -0.72
CA LEU A 165 10.66 -20.32 -1.67
C LEU A 165 9.56 -19.27 -1.94
N CYS A 166 9.02 -18.65 -0.89
CA CYS A 166 8.05 -17.56 -0.98
C CYS A 166 8.61 -16.41 -1.82
N ALA A 167 9.81 -15.94 -1.51
CA ALA A 167 10.44 -14.85 -2.26
C ALA A 167 10.63 -15.20 -3.74
N LEU A 168 11.07 -16.42 -4.07
CA LEU A 168 11.24 -16.89 -5.44
C LEU A 168 9.92 -16.97 -6.21
N VAL A 169 8.84 -17.44 -5.57
CA VAL A 169 7.51 -17.51 -6.18
C VAL A 169 7.01 -16.11 -6.54
N PHE A 170 7.07 -15.16 -5.60
CA PHE A 170 6.62 -13.80 -5.88
C PHE A 170 7.53 -13.06 -6.84
N PHE A 171 8.83 -13.32 -6.82
CA PHE A 171 9.75 -12.81 -7.83
C PHE A 171 9.38 -13.32 -9.23
N ALA A 172 9.06 -14.61 -9.38
CA ALA A 172 8.60 -15.17 -10.64
C ALA A 172 7.28 -14.54 -11.13
N VAL A 173 6.33 -14.30 -10.21
CA VAL A 173 5.07 -13.60 -10.52
C VAL A 173 5.32 -12.19 -11.07
N GLN A 174 6.35 -11.49 -10.57
CA GLN A 174 6.70 -10.16 -11.07
C GLN A 174 7.15 -10.14 -12.54
N TYR A 175 7.75 -11.23 -13.01
CA TYR A 175 8.16 -11.37 -14.41
C TYR A 175 6.99 -11.52 -15.38
N VAL A 176 5.84 -12.01 -14.90
CA VAL A 176 4.67 -12.27 -15.75
C VAL A 176 4.02 -10.98 -16.22
N GLY A 177 3.97 -9.96 -15.37
CA GLY A 177 3.47 -8.64 -15.70
C GLY A 177 2.57 -8.02 -14.63
N VAL A 178 2.39 -6.70 -14.72
CA VAL A 178 1.66 -5.91 -13.71
C VAL A 178 0.17 -6.27 -13.65
N LYS A 179 -0.43 -6.61 -14.79
CA LYS A 179 -1.85 -6.95 -14.86
C LYS A 179 -2.14 -8.29 -14.19
N GLU A 180 -1.34 -9.29 -14.48
CA GLU A 180 -1.43 -10.64 -13.92
C GLU A 180 -1.16 -10.61 -12.43
N GLN A 181 -0.14 -9.87 -12.01
CA GLN A 181 0.15 -9.63 -10.60
C GLN A 181 -1.05 -9.00 -9.87
N ALA A 182 -1.70 -8.00 -10.46
CA ALA A 182 -2.87 -7.36 -9.86
C ALA A 182 -4.07 -8.33 -9.71
N VAL A 183 -4.26 -9.24 -10.65
CA VAL A 183 -5.29 -10.28 -10.58
C VAL A 183 -4.97 -11.30 -9.48
N ILE A 184 -3.71 -11.73 -9.37
CA ILE A 184 -3.27 -12.63 -8.29
C ILE A 184 -3.48 -11.96 -6.93
N MET A 185 -3.08 -10.71 -6.78
CA MET A 185 -3.28 -9.93 -5.54
C MET A 185 -4.76 -9.82 -5.18
N LEU A 186 -5.64 -9.61 -6.16
CA LEU A 186 -7.08 -9.55 -5.94
C LEU A 186 -7.61 -10.86 -5.34
N TRP A 187 -7.24 -12.00 -5.90
CA TRP A 187 -7.66 -13.32 -5.40
C TRP A 187 -7.07 -13.63 -4.03
N LEU A 188 -5.80 -13.29 -3.79
CA LEU A 188 -5.17 -13.43 -2.47
C LEU A 188 -5.87 -12.57 -1.42
N THR A 189 -6.25 -11.34 -1.76
CA THR A 189 -6.99 -10.46 -0.85
C THR A 189 -8.36 -11.02 -0.50
N TYR A 190 -9.11 -11.54 -1.46
CA TYR A 190 -10.38 -12.22 -1.17
C TYR A 190 -10.19 -13.46 -0.31
N ALA A 191 -9.19 -14.28 -0.59
CA ALA A 191 -8.88 -15.44 0.23
C ALA A 191 -8.53 -15.06 1.67
N ALA A 192 -7.75 -13.99 1.86
CA ALA A 192 -7.40 -13.47 3.18
C ALA A 192 -8.62 -12.95 3.95
N ILE A 193 -9.53 -12.22 3.28
CA ILE A 193 -10.79 -11.76 3.91
C ILE A 193 -11.64 -12.95 4.33
N ILE A 194 -11.80 -13.94 3.47
CA ILE A 194 -12.57 -15.16 3.79
C ILE A 194 -11.95 -15.88 4.97
N ALA A 195 -10.63 -16.04 5.01
CA ALA A 195 -9.93 -16.67 6.12
C ALA A 195 -10.12 -15.89 7.43
N LEU A 196 -10.08 -14.56 7.40
CA LEU A 196 -10.30 -13.71 8.57
C LEU A 196 -11.74 -13.82 9.10
N VAL A 197 -12.73 -13.79 8.21
CA VAL A 197 -14.14 -13.97 8.57
C VAL A 197 -14.36 -15.36 9.16
N TRP A 198 -13.80 -16.39 8.55
CA TRP A 198 -13.84 -17.75 9.07
C TRP A 198 -13.22 -17.85 10.45
N PHE A 199 -12.05 -17.22 10.66
CA PHE A 199 -11.39 -17.17 11.96
C PHE A 199 -12.28 -16.54 13.04
N TRP A 200 -12.96 -15.43 12.73
CA TRP A 200 -13.88 -14.78 13.69
C TRP A 200 -15.04 -15.70 14.09
N PHE A 201 -15.65 -16.36 13.12
CA PHE A 201 -16.72 -17.32 13.41
C PHE A 201 -16.24 -18.51 14.22
N ALA A 202 -15.06 -19.05 13.90
CA ALA A 202 -14.48 -20.17 14.64
C ALA A 202 -14.03 -19.78 16.06
N ALA A 203 -13.53 -18.56 16.24
CA ALA A 203 -13.09 -18.06 17.55
C ALA A 203 -14.25 -17.61 18.45
N ALA A 204 -15.39 -17.19 17.89
CA ALA A 204 -16.51 -16.61 18.62
C ALA A 204 -17.00 -17.47 19.82
N PRO A 205 -17.14 -18.81 19.72
CA PRO A 205 -17.57 -19.63 20.88
C PRO A 205 -16.56 -19.68 22.02
N GLY A 206 -15.28 -19.40 21.73
CA GLY A 206 -14.20 -19.42 22.73
C GLY A 206 -13.93 -18.06 23.38
N VAL A 207 -14.65 -17.01 23.01
CA VAL A 207 -14.50 -15.67 23.59
C VAL A 207 -15.09 -15.66 25.01
N ALA A 208 -14.19 -15.62 25.99
CA ALA A 208 -14.56 -15.39 27.38
C ALA A 208 -14.07 -14.00 27.79
N MET A 209 -15.01 -13.10 28.09
CA MET A 209 -14.68 -11.71 28.51
C MET A 209 -13.80 -11.67 29.75
N GLU A 210 -13.91 -12.65 30.62
CA GLU A 210 -13.08 -12.79 31.81
C GLU A 210 -11.57 -12.87 31.47
N ARG A 211 -11.23 -13.50 30.34
CA ARG A 211 -9.83 -13.63 29.91
C ARG A 211 -9.15 -12.32 29.56
N ILE A 212 -9.92 -11.31 29.16
CA ILE A 212 -9.40 -9.97 28.87
C ILE A 212 -8.82 -9.33 30.14
N PHE A 213 -9.42 -9.62 31.28
CA PHE A 213 -9.06 -9.05 32.60
C PHE A 213 -8.04 -9.89 33.38
N THR A 214 -7.64 -11.06 32.88
CA THR A 214 -6.61 -11.91 33.55
C THR A 214 -5.20 -11.34 33.36
N GLN A 215 -4.98 -10.54 32.33
CA GLN A 215 -3.72 -9.82 32.08
C GLN A 215 -3.88 -8.34 32.44
N PRO A 216 -2.81 -7.64 32.84
CA PRO A 216 -2.90 -6.20 33.04
C PRO A 216 -3.35 -5.52 31.76
N LEU A 217 -4.50 -4.85 31.82
CA LEU A 217 -5.09 -4.17 30.65
C LEU A 217 -4.10 -3.18 29.99
N LEU A 218 -3.28 -2.54 30.80
CA LEU A 218 -2.24 -1.60 30.37
C LEU A 218 -0.89 -2.07 30.92
N ALA A 219 -0.26 -2.98 30.21
CA ALA A 219 1.06 -3.47 30.57
C ALA A 219 2.08 -2.33 30.45
N GLY A 220 2.86 -2.09 31.52
CA GLY A 220 3.85 -1.00 31.54
C GLY A 220 3.29 0.42 31.54
N GLY A 221 1.97 0.64 31.70
CA GLY A 221 1.35 1.96 31.67
C GLY A 221 1.54 2.68 30.33
N TRP A 222 1.80 4.00 30.37
CA TRP A 222 2.02 4.80 29.14
C TRP A 222 3.29 4.41 28.37
N SER A 223 4.33 3.92 29.06
CA SER A 223 5.52 3.41 28.38
C SER A 223 5.21 2.15 27.56
N GLY A 224 4.30 1.30 28.04
CA GLY A 224 3.78 0.16 27.30
C GLY A 224 2.98 0.55 26.05
N VAL A 225 2.17 1.61 26.12
CA VAL A 225 1.49 2.17 24.95
C VAL A 225 2.49 2.60 23.89
N LEU A 226 3.51 3.38 24.27
CA LEU A 226 4.54 3.85 23.34
C LEU A 226 5.34 2.68 22.74
N ALA A 227 5.65 1.66 23.54
CA ALA A 227 6.34 0.47 23.09
C ALA A 227 5.46 -0.39 22.15
N ALA A 228 4.13 -0.28 22.22
CA ALA A 228 3.20 -0.95 21.32
C ALA A 228 3.04 -0.24 19.95
N VAL A 229 3.37 1.05 19.86
CA VAL A 229 3.24 1.84 18.60
C VAL A 229 3.92 1.19 17.40
N PRO A 230 5.17 0.69 17.46
CA PRO A 230 5.80 0.04 16.32
C PRO A 230 5.01 -1.17 15.79
N TYR A 231 4.36 -1.91 16.68
CA TYR A 231 3.54 -3.06 16.27
C TYR A 231 2.20 -2.63 15.67
N ALA A 232 1.64 -1.53 16.13
CA ALA A 232 0.46 -0.92 15.51
C ALA A 232 0.78 -0.29 14.14
N LEU A 233 1.95 0.31 13.96
CA LEU A 233 2.43 0.81 12.68
C LEU A 233 2.51 -0.29 11.63
N TRP A 234 2.88 -1.49 12.04
CA TRP A 234 2.99 -2.64 11.14
C TRP A 234 1.68 -2.97 10.42
N TRP A 235 0.52 -2.67 10.99
CA TRP A 235 -0.77 -2.93 10.37
C TRP A 235 -1.05 -2.07 9.13
N LEU A 236 -0.50 -0.86 9.08
CA LEU A 236 -0.77 0.11 8.03
C LEU A 236 0.45 0.40 7.15
N VAL A 237 1.56 -0.33 7.39
CA VAL A 237 2.80 -0.17 6.64
C VAL A 237 2.57 -0.39 5.14
N ILE A 238 3.26 0.38 4.30
CA ILE A 238 3.22 0.29 2.82
C ILE A 238 1.86 0.69 2.19
N ILE A 239 0.88 1.19 2.96
CA ILE A 239 -0.41 1.62 2.40
C ILE A 239 -0.26 2.75 1.37
N GLU A 240 0.80 3.55 1.45
CA GLU A 240 1.14 4.60 0.50
C GLU A 240 1.46 4.07 -0.91
N THR A 241 1.75 2.79 -1.07
CA THR A 241 1.89 2.15 -2.39
C THR A 241 0.63 2.23 -3.22
N VAL A 242 -0.53 2.39 -2.58
CA VAL A 242 -1.81 2.67 -3.24
C VAL A 242 -1.74 3.98 -4.03
N ALA A 243 -1.10 5.01 -3.47
CA ALA A 243 -0.90 6.28 -4.17
C ALA A 243 0.01 6.11 -5.39
N LEU A 244 1.09 5.32 -5.27
CA LEU A 244 1.98 4.98 -6.39
C LEU A 244 1.27 4.16 -7.48
N ALA A 245 0.40 3.22 -7.07
CA ALA A 245 -0.37 2.41 -8.01
C ALA A 245 -1.45 3.23 -8.74
N SER A 246 -1.90 4.35 -8.18
CA SER A 246 -2.90 5.22 -8.80
C SER A 246 -2.41 5.83 -10.13
N GLU A 247 -1.11 5.99 -10.33
CA GLU A 247 -0.52 6.44 -11.59
C GLU A 247 -0.81 5.50 -12.77
N LYS A 248 -1.04 4.21 -12.48
CA LYS A 248 -1.36 3.15 -13.46
C LYS A 248 -2.87 2.91 -13.60
N HIS A 249 -3.69 3.77 -13.03
CA HIS A 249 -5.14 3.59 -12.99
C HIS A 249 -5.84 4.15 -14.23
N THR A 250 -6.77 3.35 -14.79
CA THR A 250 -7.62 3.74 -15.91
C THR A 250 -8.96 4.25 -15.37
N SER A 251 -9.09 5.46 -14.88
CA SER A 251 -10.39 5.98 -14.50
C SER A 251 -10.67 7.36 -15.07
N ARG A 252 -11.85 7.46 -15.68
CA ARG A 252 -12.45 8.72 -16.15
C ARG A 252 -12.97 9.62 -15.00
N MET A 253 -12.79 9.22 -13.73
CA MET A 253 -13.29 9.98 -12.59
C MET A 253 -12.39 11.14 -12.15
N PHE A 254 -11.15 11.18 -12.64
CA PHE A 254 -10.18 12.21 -12.30
C PHE A 254 -10.46 13.61 -12.90
N PRO A 255 -11.01 13.78 -14.11
CA PRO A 255 -11.18 15.11 -14.70
C PRO A 255 -12.10 16.01 -13.89
N TYR A 256 -13.15 15.46 -13.26
CA TYR A 256 -14.11 16.28 -12.50
C TYR A 256 -13.57 16.83 -11.17
N ARG A 257 -12.60 16.15 -10.53
CA ARG A 257 -11.98 16.64 -9.28
C ARG A 257 -10.88 17.67 -9.54
N VAL A 258 -10.11 17.51 -10.61
CA VAL A 258 -9.06 18.47 -10.99
C VAL A 258 -9.66 19.82 -11.37
N GLU A 259 -10.76 19.84 -12.13
CA GLU A 259 -11.49 21.11 -12.44
C GLU A 259 -12.02 21.78 -11.18
N TRP A 260 -12.50 21.01 -10.20
CA TRP A 260 -13.06 21.58 -8.96
C TRP A 260 -11.96 22.16 -8.05
N CYS A 261 -10.83 21.48 -7.90
CA CYS A 261 -9.66 22.01 -7.18
C CYS A 261 -9.03 23.21 -7.89
N TRP A 262 -8.92 23.17 -9.23
CA TRP A 262 -8.35 24.27 -10.01
C TRP A 262 -9.25 25.52 -9.97
N ARG A 263 -10.54 25.38 -9.98
CA ARG A 263 -11.49 26.49 -9.79
C ARG A 263 -11.41 27.10 -8.38
N ARG A 264 -11.18 26.28 -7.36
CA ARG A 264 -11.09 26.76 -5.97
C ARG A 264 -9.75 27.40 -5.66
N SER A 265 -8.65 26.90 -6.21
CA SER A 265 -7.32 27.51 -6.01
C SER A 265 -7.16 28.86 -6.68
N ARG A 266 -7.86 29.15 -7.77
CA ARG A 266 -7.90 30.52 -8.33
C ARG A 266 -8.62 31.53 -7.44
N LEU A 267 -9.52 31.10 -6.56
CA LEU A 267 -10.20 31.97 -5.59
C LEU A 267 -9.34 32.23 -4.34
N CYS A 268 -8.36 31.38 -4.04
CA CYS A 268 -7.44 31.58 -2.92
C CYS A 268 -6.17 32.37 -3.28
N CYS A 269 -5.77 32.44 -4.54
CA CYS A 269 -4.59 33.22 -4.98
C CYS A 269 -4.84 34.74 -5.17
N TRP A 270 -6.05 35.23 -4.93
CA TRP A 270 -6.38 36.65 -5.05
C TRP A 270 -6.61 37.36 -3.71
N SER A 271 -6.21 36.73 -2.59
CA SER A 271 -6.29 37.36 -1.27
C SER A 271 -4.98 37.29 -0.49
N PHE A 272 -3.84 37.50 -1.17
CA PHE A 272 -2.60 37.94 -0.55
C PHE A 272 -1.82 38.84 -1.51
#